data_104dff2ae1f94d2fef91b29602e14770
#
_entry.id   104dff2ae1f94d2fef91b29602e14770
#
_cell.length_a   1.000
_cell.length_b   1.000
_cell.length_c   1.000
_cell.angle_alpha   90.00
_cell.angle_beta   90.00
_cell.angle_gamma   90.00
#
_symmetry.space_group_name_H-M   'P 1'
#
loop_
_entity.id
_entity.type
_entity.pdbx_description
1 polymer ?
#
loop_
_entity_poly.entity_id
_entity_poly.type
_entity_poly.pdbx_seq_one_letter_code
_entity_poly.pdbx_strand_id
1 'polypeptide(L)'
;KLRRKITHTFFIHKTFGNYFSKSVHMHHLTSYFRRKIVPLGETYNTYINMKQTINERIQALRLILKSKSISAFIIPSTDPHLSEYVAPHWKIREWISGFTGSAGTVVILDDKAGLWTDSRYFLQAAQQLEGTDITLYKEMLPETPTITDFLCQNIKPGETIGIDGKMFSVEQVEQMRRKLEAENIHLEICGDLSGEIWKERPGMPNTPAFIYELKYAGKSCQEKIEAIRTKLKMQGTDGLFLSSLDEIAWTLNLRGS
;
A
#
# COMPACT_ATOMS: atom_id res chain seq x y z
N LYS A 1 -21.15 4.93 21.88
CA LYS A 1 -20.40 3.69 21.60
C LYS A 1 -19.10 3.63 22.42
N LEU A 2 -18.37 4.73 22.58
CA LEU A 2 -17.13 4.78 23.39
C LEU A 2 -17.40 4.50 24.88
N ARG A 3 -18.49 5.06 25.43
CA ARG A 3 -18.89 4.81 26.83
C ARG A 3 -19.19 3.33 27.12
N ARG A 4 -19.79 2.59 26.18
CA ARG A 4 -20.05 1.14 26.37
C ARG A 4 -18.77 0.29 26.35
N LYS A 5 -17.78 0.62 25.52
CA LYS A 5 -16.50 -0.09 25.52
C LYS A 5 -15.68 0.15 26.79
N ILE A 6 -15.67 1.38 27.31
CA ILE A 6 -14.99 1.71 28.56
C ILE A 6 -15.67 1.00 29.74
N THR A 7 -17.00 0.91 29.75
CA THR A 7 -17.75 0.22 30.79
C THR A 7 -17.48 -1.31 30.77
N HIS A 8 -17.35 -1.92 29.61
CA HIS A 8 -17.01 -3.34 29.49
C HIS A 8 -15.57 -3.64 29.94
N THR A 9 -14.62 -2.79 29.61
CA THR A 9 -13.21 -2.96 30.07
C THR A 9 -13.08 -2.77 31.57
N PHE A 10 -13.84 -1.85 32.16
CA PHE A 10 -13.89 -1.64 33.62
C PHE A 10 -14.58 -2.81 34.35
N PHE A 11 -15.62 -3.41 33.74
CA PHE A 11 -16.32 -4.57 34.31
C PHE A 11 -15.44 -5.83 34.32
N ILE A 12 -14.66 -6.07 33.25
CA ILE A 12 -13.69 -7.16 33.19
C ILE A 12 -12.60 -6.99 34.26
N HIS A 13 -12.12 -5.78 34.48
CA HIS A 13 -11.12 -5.50 35.51
C HIS A 13 -11.68 -5.71 36.93
N LYS A 14 -12.94 -5.36 37.18
CA LYS A 14 -13.60 -5.54 38.48
C LYS A 14 -13.93 -7.02 38.77
N THR A 15 -14.33 -7.78 37.74
CA THR A 15 -14.60 -9.22 37.85
C THR A 15 -13.31 -10.02 38.08
N PHE A 16 -12.22 -9.65 37.42
CA PHE A 16 -10.92 -10.27 37.67
C PHE A 16 -10.33 -9.90 39.05
N GLY A 17 -10.50 -8.68 39.53
CA GLY A 17 -9.99 -8.25 40.83
C GLY A 17 -10.58 -9.05 42.00
N ASN A 18 -11.84 -9.47 41.93
CA ASN A 18 -12.51 -10.25 42.94
C ASN A 18 -12.19 -11.76 42.95
N TYR A 19 -11.71 -12.29 41.80
CA TYR A 19 -11.30 -13.69 41.71
C TYR A 19 -9.88 -13.93 42.26
N PHE A 20 -9.08 -12.87 42.35
CA PHE A 20 -7.66 -12.96 42.67
C PHE A 20 -7.31 -12.92 44.17
N SER A 21 -8.30 -12.85 45.04
CA SER A 21 -8.03 -12.77 46.49
C SER A 21 -7.89 -14.13 47.20
N LYS A 22 -7.96 -15.28 46.51
CA LYS A 22 -8.04 -16.60 47.15
C LYS A 22 -7.16 -17.73 46.61
N SER A 23 -6.02 -17.48 45.98
CA SER A 23 -5.13 -18.59 45.59
C SER A 23 -3.67 -18.19 45.46
N VAL A 24 -2.80 -18.95 46.14
CA VAL A 24 -1.35 -18.74 46.31
C VAL A 24 -0.50 -18.96 45.03
N HIS A 25 -1.10 -19.34 43.89
CA HIS A 25 -0.33 -19.71 42.65
C HIS A 25 -0.21 -18.60 41.65
N MET A 26 -0.39 -17.34 42.00
CA MET A 26 -0.61 -16.26 41.06
C MET A 26 0.54 -15.26 40.83
N HIS A 27 1.66 -15.42 41.52
CA HIS A 27 2.82 -14.56 41.25
C HIS A 27 3.45 -14.75 39.88
N HIS A 28 3.27 -15.90 39.26
CA HIS A 28 3.80 -16.16 37.90
C HIS A 28 2.93 -15.61 36.76
N LEU A 29 1.63 -15.56 36.94
CA LEU A 29 0.71 -15.03 35.89
C LEU A 29 0.71 -13.50 35.85
N THR A 30 0.79 -12.85 36.98
CA THR A 30 0.89 -11.38 37.07
C THR A 30 2.18 -10.83 36.45
N SER A 31 3.29 -11.57 36.56
CA SER A 31 4.57 -11.18 35.93
C SER A 31 4.54 -11.33 34.40
N TYR A 32 3.79 -12.33 33.90
CA TYR A 32 3.63 -12.54 32.45
C TYR A 32 2.74 -11.46 31.80
N PHE A 33 1.65 -11.07 32.45
CA PHE A 33 0.78 -10.00 31.95
C PHE A 33 1.40 -8.60 32.12
N ARG A 34 2.18 -8.33 33.18
CA ARG A 34 2.89 -7.05 33.33
C ARG A 34 3.93 -6.78 32.23
N ARG A 35 4.48 -7.82 31.60
CA ARG A 35 5.46 -7.67 30.51
C ARG A 35 4.82 -7.42 29.13
N LYS A 36 3.51 -7.57 28.96
CA LYS A 36 2.81 -7.39 27.68
C LYS A 36 1.80 -6.23 27.64
N ILE A 37 1.57 -5.57 28.78
CA ILE A 37 0.76 -4.35 28.80
C ILE A 37 1.72 -3.19 28.53
N VAL A 38 1.82 -2.78 27.28
CA VAL A 38 2.47 -1.52 26.92
C VAL A 38 1.68 -0.39 27.60
N PRO A 39 2.32 0.51 28.37
CA PRO A 39 1.61 1.63 28.97
C PRO A 39 0.89 2.45 27.91
N LEU A 40 -0.38 2.77 28.13
CA LEU A 40 -1.21 3.56 27.21
C LEU A 40 -0.53 4.88 26.78
N GLY A 41 0.32 5.46 27.61
CA GLY A 41 1.09 6.64 27.30
C GLY A 41 2.19 6.42 26.27
N GLU A 42 2.88 5.27 26.29
CA GLU A 42 3.93 4.96 25.30
C GLU A 42 3.32 4.66 23.94
N THR A 43 2.20 3.94 23.90
CA THR A 43 1.47 3.67 22.65
C THR A 43 0.94 4.97 22.04
N TYR A 44 0.42 5.88 22.86
CA TYR A 44 -0.09 7.17 22.41
C TYR A 44 1.02 8.08 21.90
N ASN A 45 2.16 8.16 22.60
CA ASN A 45 3.32 8.94 22.17
C ASN A 45 3.97 8.37 20.90
N THR A 46 4.06 7.05 20.75
CA THR A 46 4.56 6.40 19.53
C THR A 46 3.64 6.70 18.34
N TYR A 47 2.32 6.70 18.56
CA TYR A 47 1.34 7.00 17.54
C TYR A 47 1.39 8.48 17.10
N ILE A 48 1.55 9.42 18.02
CA ILE A 48 1.73 10.85 17.71
C ILE A 48 3.03 11.09 16.94
N ASN A 49 4.14 10.47 17.34
CA ASN A 49 5.42 10.58 16.64
C ASN A 49 5.36 10.02 15.21
N MET A 50 4.65 8.90 15.00
CA MET A 50 4.42 8.37 13.64
C MET A 50 3.63 9.34 12.76
N LYS A 51 2.63 10.05 13.29
CA LYS A 51 1.83 11.02 12.55
C LYS A 51 2.63 12.23 12.11
N GLN A 52 3.46 12.78 12.99
CA GLN A 52 4.40 13.86 12.63
C GLN A 52 5.33 13.40 11.50
N THR A 53 5.86 12.17 11.59
CA THR A 53 6.72 11.63 10.54
C THR A 53 6.02 11.51 9.18
N ILE A 54 4.72 11.20 9.13
CA ILE A 54 3.94 11.14 7.87
C ILE A 54 3.82 12.54 7.26
N ASN A 55 3.43 13.53 8.05
CA ASN A 55 3.31 14.90 7.55
C ASN A 55 4.67 15.45 7.09
N GLU A 56 5.75 15.17 7.79
CA GLU A 56 7.13 15.52 7.36
C GLU A 56 7.50 14.87 6.03
N ARG A 57 7.16 13.59 5.80
CA ARG A 57 7.39 12.91 4.52
C ARG A 57 6.62 13.56 3.37
N ILE A 58 5.35 13.91 3.60
CA ILE A 58 4.51 14.62 2.62
C ILE A 58 5.13 15.98 2.29
N GLN A 59 5.56 16.75 3.28
CA GLN A 59 6.20 18.05 3.05
C GLN A 59 7.53 17.91 2.29
N ALA A 60 8.34 16.90 2.63
CA ALA A 60 9.58 16.63 1.90
C ALA A 60 9.32 16.30 0.42
N LEU A 61 8.28 15.48 0.12
CA LEU A 61 7.89 15.20 -1.25
C LEU A 61 7.39 16.46 -1.97
N ARG A 62 6.58 17.28 -1.33
CA ARG A 62 6.10 18.57 -1.88
C ARG A 62 7.25 19.48 -2.30
N LEU A 63 8.33 19.54 -1.52
CA LEU A 63 9.52 20.32 -1.89
C LEU A 63 10.18 19.79 -3.18
N ILE A 64 10.26 18.47 -3.34
CA ILE A 64 10.77 17.86 -4.58
C ILE A 64 9.85 18.17 -5.75
N LEU A 65 8.52 17.98 -5.60
CA LEU A 65 7.54 18.28 -6.63
C LEU A 65 7.67 19.73 -7.12
N LYS A 66 7.76 20.68 -6.18
CA LYS A 66 7.93 22.09 -6.48
C LYS A 66 9.23 22.35 -7.25
N SER A 67 10.35 21.74 -6.86
CA SER A 67 11.63 21.90 -7.54
C SER A 67 11.63 21.40 -8.99
N LYS A 68 10.71 20.47 -9.30
CA LYS A 68 10.54 19.86 -10.63
C LYS A 68 9.35 20.44 -11.41
N SER A 69 8.66 21.45 -10.87
CA SER A 69 7.45 22.04 -11.47
C SER A 69 6.33 21.00 -11.68
N ILE A 70 6.20 20.07 -10.74
CA ILE A 70 5.15 19.05 -10.71
C ILE A 70 4.09 19.46 -9.69
N SER A 71 2.84 19.58 -10.11
CA SER A 71 1.72 20.06 -9.27
C SER A 71 1.05 18.95 -8.47
N ALA A 72 1.15 17.69 -8.91
CA ALA A 72 0.67 16.54 -8.17
C ALA A 72 1.50 15.28 -8.48
N PHE A 73 1.53 14.33 -7.53
CA PHE A 73 2.18 13.04 -7.69
C PHE A 73 1.27 11.91 -7.23
N ILE A 74 1.17 10.82 -8.03
CA ILE A 74 0.28 9.69 -7.78
C ILE A 74 1.12 8.48 -7.36
N ILE A 75 0.79 7.87 -6.21
CA ILE A 75 1.51 6.74 -5.62
C ILE A 75 0.55 5.57 -5.36
N PRO A 76 0.48 4.56 -6.23
CA PRO A 76 -0.38 3.39 -6.07
C PRO A 76 0.20 2.34 -5.11
N SER A 77 -0.63 1.35 -4.75
CA SER A 77 -0.21 0.13 -4.04
C SER A 77 0.17 -0.95 -5.04
N THR A 78 1.31 -0.83 -5.67
CA THR A 78 1.75 -1.78 -6.67
C THR A 78 3.28 -1.86 -6.74
N ASP A 79 3.78 -2.75 -7.56
CA ASP A 79 5.17 -2.85 -7.98
C ASP A 79 5.27 -2.99 -9.50
N PRO A 80 6.48 -3.03 -10.10
CA PRO A 80 6.64 -3.13 -11.56
C PRO A 80 6.05 -4.39 -12.22
N HIS A 81 5.65 -5.37 -11.42
CA HIS A 81 5.05 -6.62 -11.88
C HIS A 81 3.55 -6.69 -11.60
N LEU A 82 2.95 -5.66 -10.97
CA LEU A 82 1.57 -5.64 -10.48
C LEU A 82 1.29 -6.81 -9.53
N SER A 83 2.25 -7.12 -8.65
CA SER A 83 2.16 -8.24 -7.70
C SER A 83 1.07 -8.01 -6.67
N GLU A 84 0.37 -9.08 -6.29
CA GLU A 84 -0.59 -9.05 -5.17
C GLU A 84 0.14 -8.79 -3.84
N TYR A 85 1.33 -9.38 -3.66
CA TYR A 85 2.17 -9.22 -2.48
C TYR A 85 3.39 -8.35 -2.81
N VAL A 86 3.23 -7.05 -2.57
CA VAL A 86 4.25 -6.05 -2.87
C VAL A 86 5.44 -6.20 -1.91
N ALA A 87 6.64 -6.34 -2.46
CA ALA A 87 7.87 -6.41 -1.66
C ALA A 87 8.11 -5.09 -0.87
N PRO A 88 8.75 -5.15 0.31
CA PRO A 88 8.97 -3.97 1.17
C PRO A 88 9.60 -2.77 0.45
N HIS A 89 10.48 -3.00 -0.52
CA HIS A 89 11.08 -1.95 -1.35
C HIS A 89 10.05 -1.09 -2.09
N TRP A 90 8.96 -1.68 -2.54
CA TRP A 90 7.92 -1.02 -3.35
C TRP A 90 6.74 -0.49 -2.53
N LYS A 91 6.75 -0.62 -1.20
CA LYS A 91 5.68 -0.16 -0.30
C LYS A 91 5.70 1.36 -0.07
N ILE A 92 5.90 2.13 -1.13
CA ILE A 92 6.01 3.58 -1.09
C ILE A 92 4.74 4.22 -0.55
N ARG A 93 3.56 3.76 -1.03
CA ARG A 93 2.26 4.25 -0.59
C ARG A 93 2.06 4.01 0.93
N GLU A 94 2.43 2.83 1.44
CA GLU A 94 2.37 2.50 2.87
C GLU A 94 3.31 3.42 3.67
N TRP A 95 4.53 3.60 3.20
CA TRP A 95 5.52 4.45 3.86
C TRP A 95 5.08 5.93 3.91
N ILE A 96 4.61 6.49 2.80
CA ILE A 96 4.27 7.92 2.73
C ILE A 96 3.00 8.28 3.50
N SER A 97 2.07 7.33 3.65
CA SER A 97 0.75 7.57 4.25
C SER A 97 0.56 6.95 5.64
N GLY A 98 1.37 5.97 6.03
CA GLY A 98 1.15 5.15 7.22
C GLY A 98 -0.04 4.19 7.11
N PHE A 99 -0.74 4.17 5.99
CA PHE A 99 -1.84 3.25 5.76
C PHE A 99 -1.32 1.89 5.32
N THR A 100 -1.65 0.82 6.05
CA THR A 100 -1.10 -0.53 5.84
C THR A 100 -2.03 -1.50 5.10
N GLY A 101 -3.23 -1.07 4.69
CA GLY A 101 -4.12 -1.88 3.84
C GLY A 101 -3.46 -2.22 2.50
N SER A 102 -3.80 -3.34 1.88
CA SER A 102 -3.12 -3.81 0.65
C SER A 102 -3.55 -3.04 -0.60
N ALA A 103 -4.71 -2.39 -0.60
CA ALA A 103 -5.22 -1.64 -1.75
C ALA A 103 -5.41 -0.16 -1.41
N GLY A 104 -4.94 0.71 -2.29
CA GLY A 104 -5.13 2.16 -2.18
C GLY A 104 -4.12 2.93 -3.01
N THR A 105 -4.45 4.18 -3.28
CA THR A 105 -3.60 5.11 -4.02
C THR A 105 -3.54 6.44 -3.28
N VAL A 106 -2.34 6.94 -3.07
CA VAL A 106 -2.12 8.29 -2.51
C VAL A 106 -1.91 9.28 -3.65
N VAL A 107 -2.54 10.43 -3.54
CA VAL A 107 -2.30 11.58 -4.41
C VAL A 107 -1.86 12.75 -3.54
N ILE A 108 -0.73 13.35 -3.88
CA ILE A 108 -0.16 14.49 -3.14
C ILE A 108 -0.09 15.69 -4.07
N LEU A 109 -0.73 16.79 -3.66
CA LEU A 109 -0.69 18.11 -4.25
C LEU A 109 0.11 19.06 -3.33
N ASP A 110 0.34 20.29 -3.78
CA ASP A 110 1.05 21.29 -2.99
C ASP A 110 0.37 21.57 -1.62
N ASP A 111 -0.95 21.66 -1.62
CA ASP A 111 -1.76 22.01 -0.43
C ASP A 111 -2.64 20.87 0.10
N LYS A 112 -2.81 19.78 -0.65
CA LYS A 112 -3.71 18.65 -0.36
C LYS A 112 -3.00 17.32 -0.46
N ALA A 113 -3.50 16.33 0.28
CA ALA A 113 -3.15 14.93 0.09
C ALA A 113 -4.40 14.06 0.29
N GLY A 114 -4.56 13.02 -0.53
CA GLY A 114 -5.68 12.10 -0.44
C GLY A 114 -5.25 10.65 -0.56
N LEU A 115 -5.95 9.77 0.14
CA LEU A 115 -5.86 8.32 -0.01
C LEU A 115 -7.20 7.78 -0.51
N TRP A 116 -7.19 7.19 -1.69
CA TRP A 116 -8.30 6.40 -2.23
C TRP A 116 -8.12 4.95 -1.85
N THR A 117 -9.16 4.30 -1.31
CA THR A 117 -9.15 2.87 -0.98
C THR A 117 -10.56 2.29 -1.05
N ASP A 118 -10.66 0.97 -1.18
CA ASP A 118 -11.94 0.25 -1.30
C ASP A 118 -12.59 -0.06 0.06
N SER A 119 -13.81 -0.57 0.03
CA SER A 119 -14.66 -0.78 1.22
C SER A 119 -14.07 -1.72 2.27
N ARG A 120 -13.14 -2.61 1.91
CA ARG A 120 -12.46 -3.51 2.84
C ARG A 120 -11.64 -2.74 3.89
N TYR A 121 -11.20 -1.54 3.54
CA TYR A 121 -10.24 -0.75 4.32
C TYR A 121 -10.78 0.56 4.87
N PHE A 122 -12.04 0.93 4.67
CA PHE A 122 -12.57 2.24 5.12
C PHE A 122 -12.37 2.51 6.61
N LEU A 123 -12.60 1.52 7.46
CA LEU A 123 -12.43 1.69 8.91
C LEU A 123 -10.95 1.77 9.31
N GLN A 124 -10.12 0.92 8.73
CA GLN A 124 -8.69 0.90 8.98
C GLN A 124 -8.04 2.21 8.50
N ALA A 125 -8.35 2.65 7.29
CA ALA A 125 -7.82 3.88 6.75
C ALA A 125 -8.25 5.10 7.58
N ALA A 126 -9.52 5.18 7.98
CA ALA A 126 -10.00 6.26 8.85
C ALA A 126 -9.23 6.34 10.17
N GLN A 127 -8.89 5.19 10.77
CA GLN A 127 -8.11 5.13 12.00
C GLN A 127 -6.64 5.50 11.77
N GLN A 128 -6.02 4.98 10.72
CA GLN A 128 -4.59 5.17 10.47
C GLN A 128 -4.26 6.58 9.95
N LEU A 129 -5.19 7.21 9.23
CA LEU A 129 -5.02 8.58 8.74
C LEU A 129 -5.43 9.66 9.75
N GLU A 130 -6.07 9.30 10.86
CA GLU A 130 -6.52 10.26 11.88
C GLU A 130 -5.37 11.14 12.39
N GLY A 131 -5.48 12.48 12.22
CA GLY A 131 -4.48 13.51 12.59
C GLY A 131 -3.29 13.59 11.62
N THR A 132 -3.37 13.00 10.43
CA THR A 132 -2.49 13.28 9.30
C THR A 132 -3.13 14.33 8.37
N ASP A 133 -2.34 14.90 7.45
CA ASP A 133 -2.83 15.83 6.41
C ASP A 133 -3.47 15.09 5.21
N ILE A 134 -3.75 13.78 5.34
CA ILE A 134 -4.29 12.95 4.27
C ILE A 134 -5.80 12.79 4.43
N THR A 135 -6.56 13.23 3.45
CA THR A 135 -8.02 13.00 3.37
C THR A 135 -8.31 11.59 2.86
N LEU A 136 -9.22 10.87 3.54
CA LEU A 136 -9.70 9.57 3.08
C LEU A 136 -10.80 9.74 2.03
N TYR A 137 -10.56 9.19 0.84
CA TYR A 137 -11.53 9.04 -0.24
C TYR A 137 -11.99 7.59 -0.34
N LYS A 138 -13.28 7.34 -0.09
CA LYS A 138 -13.88 5.99 -0.08
C LYS A 138 -14.32 5.63 -1.50
N GLU A 139 -13.52 4.82 -2.20
CA GLU A 139 -13.81 4.44 -3.58
C GLU A 139 -15.20 3.80 -3.75
N MET A 140 -15.78 3.98 -4.93
CA MET A 140 -17.10 3.46 -5.33
C MET A 140 -18.30 4.09 -4.60
N LEU A 141 -18.11 5.06 -3.71
CA LEU A 141 -19.22 5.84 -3.18
C LEU A 141 -19.58 6.98 -4.15
N PRO A 142 -20.87 7.31 -4.34
CA PRO A 142 -21.31 8.31 -5.32
C PRO A 142 -20.72 9.71 -5.09
N GLU A 143 -20.45 10.06 -3.83
CA GLU A 143 -19.87 11.34 -3.43
C GLU A 143 -18.34 11.41 -3.60
N THR A 144 -17.68 10.27 -3.86
CA THR A 144 -16.22 10.21 -3.97
C THR A 144 -15.79 10.38 -5.42
N PRO A 145 -15.04 11.44 -5.76
CA PRO A 145 -14.50 11.61 -7.10
C PRO A 145 -13.48 10.52 -7.40
N THR A 146 -13.39 10.11 -8.66
CA THR A 146 -12.24 9.31 -9.09
C THR A 146 -10.95 10.14 -8.97
N ILE A 147 -9.80 9.48 -8.89
CA ILE A 147 -8.50 10.18 -8.82
C ILE A 147 -8.35 11.16 -9.99
N THR A 148 -8.74 10.76 -11.20
CA THR A 148 -8.63 11.62 -12.37
C THR A 148 -9.58 12.82 -12.28
N ASP A 149 -10.82 12.62 -11.84
CA ASP A 149 -11.78 13.72 -11.67
C ASP A 149 -11.32 14.69 -10.56
N PHE A 150 -10.77 14.16 -9.46
CA PHE A 150 -10.17 14.97 -8.41
C PHE A 150 -9.01 15.82 -8.94
N LEU A 151 -8.14 15.24 -9.76
CA LEU A 151 -7.01 15.95 -10.37
C LEU A 151 -7.52 17.06 -11.32
N CYS A 152 -8.48 16.78 -12.19
CA CYS A 152 -9.09 17.78 -13.07
C CYS A 152 -9.73 18.94 -12.29
N GLN A 153 -10.26 18.69 -11.09
CA GLN A 153 -10.87 19.72 -10.25
C GLN A 153 -9.86 20.59 -9.48
N ASN A 154 -8.63 20.10 -9.26
CA ASN A 154 -7.66 20.73 -8.37
C ASN A 154 -6.36 21.19 -9.06
N ILE A 155 -6.09 20.73 -10.28
CA ILE A 155 -4.92 21.11 -11.08
C ILE A 155 -5.36 22.10 -12.16
N LYS A 156 -4.55 23.13 -12.40
CA LYS A 156 -4.86 24.14 -13.39
C LYS A 156 -4.42 23.71 -14.80
N PRO A 157 -5.12 24.19 -15.84
CA PRO A 157 -4.65 24.01 -17.20
C PRO A 157 -3.19 24.46 -17.39
N GLY A 158 -2.39 23.66 -18.08
CA GLY A 158 -0.95 23.87 -18.30
C GLY A 158 -0.05 23.31 -17.21
N GLU A 159 -0.60 22.85 -16.07
CA GLU A 159 0.18 22.21 -15.01
C GLU A 159 0.47 20.73 -15.30
N THR A 160 1.45 20.18 -14.59
CA THR A 160 1.96 18.81 -14.79
C THR A 160 1.72 17.92 -13.59
N ILE A 161 1.22 16.71 -13.83
CA ILE A 161 1.09 15.63 -12.86
C ILE A 161 2.20 14.62 -13.11
N GLY A 162 2.90 14.22 -12.06
CA GLY A 162 3.97 13.22 -12.13
C GLY A 162 3.52 11.84 -11.69
N ILE A 163 4.09 10.82 -12.33
CA ILE A 163 3.96 9.41 -11.91
C ILE A 163 5.31 8.69 -12.03
N ASP A 164 5.50 7.62 -11.25
CA ASP A 164 6.51 6.61 -11.57
C ASP A 164 5.91 5.60 -12.56
N GLY A 165 6.32 5.66 -13.83
CA GLY A 165 5.79 4.80 -14.88
C GLY A 165 6.00 3.30 -14.65
N LYS A 166 6.90 2.89 -13.77
CA LYS A 166 7.07 1.48 -13.38
C LYS A 166 5.89 0.93 -12.57
N MET A 167 5.11 1.82 -11.98
CA MET A 167 4.01 1.49 -11.06
C MET A 167 2.65 1.45 -11.77
N PHE A 168 2.60 1.65 -13.07
CA PHE A 168 1.37 1.71 -13.85
C PHE A 168 1.47 0.89 -15.13
N SER A 169 0.37 0.29 -15.57
CA SER A 169 0.29 -0.29 -16.90
C SER A 169 0.17 0.83 -17.96
N VAL A 170 0.56 0.51 -19.19
CA VAL A 170 0.40 1.43 -20.34
C VAL A 170 -1.06 1.86 -20.49
N GLU A 171 -1.99 0.92 -20.33
CA GLU A 171 -3.42 1.20 -20.43
C GLU A 171 -3.90 2.21 -19.37
N GLN A 172 -3.48 2.05 -18.12
CA GLN A 172 -3.80 3.00 -17.05
C GLN A 172 -3.28 4.41 -17.35
N VAL A 173 -2.03 4.51 -17.81
CA VAL A 173 -1.42 5.79 -18.18
C VAL A 173 -2.18 6.44 -19.33
N GLU A 174 -2.52 5.69 -20.38
CA GLU A 174 -3.25 6.21 -21.53
C GLU A 174 -4.69 6.63 -21.20
N GLN A 175 -5.36 5.92 -20.29
CA GLN A 175 -6.69 6.30 -19.82
C GLN A 175 -6.65 7.60 -19.01
N MET A 176 -5.69 7.75 -18.09
CA MET A 176 -5.49 8.98 -17.33
C MET A 176 -5.12 10.13 -18.27
N ARG A 177 -4.15 9.92 -19.17
CA ARG A 177 -3.68 10.95 -20.10
C ARG A 177 -4.81 11.53 -20.93
N ARG A 178 -5.66 10.70 -21.54
CA ARG A 178 -6.80 11.17 -22.35
C ARG A 178 -7.74 12.10 -21.61
N LYS A 179 -8.03 11.80 -20.33
CA LYS A 179 -8.89 12.65 -19.50
C LYS A 179 -8.22 13.97 -19.10
N LEU A 180 -6.95 13.91 -18.71
CA LEU A 180 -6.17 15.06 -18.27
C LEU A 180 -5.88 16.02 -19.42
N GLU A 181 -5.53 15.51 -20.59
CA GLU A 181 -5.27 16.32 -21.79
C GLU A 181 -6.53 17.07 -22.28
N ALA A 182 -7.73 16.50 -22.08
CA ALA A 182 -8.99 17.20 -22.38
C ALA A 182 -9.18 18.48 -21.54
N GLU A 183 -8.56 18.53 -20.35
CA GLU A 183 -8.53 19.69 -19.45
C GLU A 183 -7.21 20.49 -19.58
N ASN A 184 -6.39 20.22 -20.60
CA ASN A 184 -5.08 20.81 -20.81
C ASN A 184 -4.12 20.60 -19.61
N ILE A 185 -4.16 19.42 -18.97
CA ILE A 185 -3.27 19.02 -17.88
C ILE A 185 -2.30 17.97 -18.40
N HIS A 186 -1.00 18.12 -18.12
CA HIS A 186 0.03 17.22 -18.60
C HIS A 186 0.29 16.06 -17.63
N LEU A 187 0.51 14.86 -18.16
CA LEU A 187 0.92 13.68 -17.39
C LEU A 187 2.36 13.30 -17.78
N GLU A 188 3.29 13.40 -16.81
CA GLU A 188 4.71 13.12 -17.01
C GLU A 188 5.16 11.88 -16.24
N ILE A 189 6.00 11.06 -16.88
CA ILE A 189 6.70 9.95 -16.25
C ILE A 189 8.03 10.48 -15.70
N CYS A 190 8.06 10.83 -14.41
CA CYS A 190 9.22 11.42 -13.75
C CYS A 190 10.01 10.43 -12.88
N GLY A 191 9.60 9.16 -12.85
CA GLY A 191 10.24 8.11 -12.05
C GLY A 191 9.95 8.19 -10.56
N ASP A 192 10.75 7.47 -9.77
CA ASP A 192 10.58 7.33 -8.33
C ASP A 192 11.14 8.55 -7.58
N LEU A 193 10.27 9.51 -7.25
CA LEU A 193 10.64 10.67 -6.45
C LEU A 193 10.76 10.39 -4.96
N SER A 194 10.14 9.31 -4.48
CA SER A 194 10.21 8.93 -3.06
C SER A 194 11.59 8.43 -2.64
N GLY A 195 12.36 7.89 -3.56
CA GLY A 195 13.74 7.44 -3.32
C GLY A 195 14.67 8.56 -2.83
N GLU A 196 14.36 9.81 -3.14
CA GLU A 196 15.15 10.97 -2.68
C GLU A 196 14.96 11.25 -1.17
N ILE A 197 13.81 10.88 -0.60
CA ILE A 197 13.42 11.18 0.79
C ILE A 197 13.36 9.96 1.71
N TRP A 198 13.13 8.76 1.18
CA TRP A 198 13.06 7.53 1.97
C TRP A 198 14.45 6.92 2.19
N LYS A 199 15.20 7.43 3.17
CA LYS A 199 16.60 7.04 3.42
C LYS A 199 16.75 5.59 3.90
N GLU A 200 15.82 5.10 4.75
CA GLU A 200 15.82 3.73 5.26
C GLU A 200 15.00 2.78 4.39
N ARG A 201 14.85 3.08 3.11
CA ARG A 201 14.10 2.22 2.18
C ARG A 201 14.71 0.82 2.14
N PRO A 202 13.90 -0.23 2.35
CA PRO A 202 14.38 -1.60 2.21
C PRO A 202 15.03 -1.83 0.84
N GLY A 203 16.10 -2.61 0.80
CA GLY A 203 16.76 -2.99 -0.45
C GLY A 203 15.84 -3.79 -1.38
N MET A 204 16.19 -3.82 -2.67
CA MET A 204 15.54 -4.72 -3.62
C MET A 204 15.67 -6.17 -3.14
N PRO A 205 14.63 -7.00 -3.31
CA PRO A 205 14.73 -8.44 -3.07
C PRO A 205 15.89 -9.02 -3.89
N ASN A 206 16.81 -9.72 -3.23
CA ASN A 206 17.99 -10.32 -3.85
C ASN A 206 18.19 -11.78 -3.46
N THR A 207 17.20 -12.39 -2.83
CA THR A 207 17.25 -13.82 -2.49
C THR A 207 17.24 -14.65 -3.76
N PRO A 208 18.16 -15.62 -3.92
CA PRO A 208 18.19 -16.47 -5.09
C PRO A 208 16.89 -17.24 -5.28
N ALA A 209 16.40 -17.30 -6.51
CA ALA A 209 15.29 -18.17 -6.85
C ALA A 209 15.74 -19.64 -6.76
N PHE A 210 14.85 -20.54 -6.34
CA PHE A 210 15.11 -21.96 -6.23
C PHE A 210 14.08 -22.78 -7.04
N ILE A 211 14.50 -23.99 -7.42
CA ILE A 211 13.65 -24.93 -8.15
C ILE A 211 12.60 -25.50 -7.21
N TYR A 212 11.32 -25.40 -7.61
CA TYR A 212 10.22 -26.01 -6.90
C TYR A 212 10.01 -27.44 -7.34
N GLU A 213 10.18 -28.40 -6.43
CA GLU A 213 10.19 -29.82 -6.74
C GLU A 213 8.91 -30.31 -7.41
N LEU A 214 9.05 -31.25 -8.34
CA LEU A 214 7.96 -31.81 -9.13
C LEU A 214 6.83 -32.40 -8.26
N LYS A 215 7.18 -32.99 -7.11
CA LYS A 215 6.19 -33.57 -6.17
C LYS A 215 5.18 -32.56 -5.64
N TYR A 216 5.55 -31.27 -5.59
CA TYR A 216 4.68 -30.18 -5.19
C TYR A 216 4.09 -29.42 -6.39
N ALA A 217 4.83 -29.36 -7.50
CA ALA A 217 4.41 -28.64 -8.71
C ALA A 217 3.38 -29.43 -9.56
N GLY A 218 3.32 -30.75 -9.39
CA GLY A 218 2.41 -31.66 -10.10
C GLY A 218 2.78 -31.91 -11.57
N LYS A 219 3.30 -30.93 -12.29
CA LYS A 219 3.79 -31.01 -13.68
C LYS A 219 5.17 -30.40 -13.81
N SER A 220 5.99 -30.97 -14.67
CA SER A 220 7.29 -30.41 -14.99
C SER A 220 7.17 -29.11 -15.78
N CYS A 221 8.22 -28.30 -15.75
CA CYS A 221 8.32 -27.09 -16.56
C CYS A 221 8.13 -27.39 -18.05
N GLN A 222 8.74 -28.49 -18.54
CA GLN A 222 8.62 -28.93 -19.94
C GLN A 222 7.18 -29.24 -20.33
N GLU A 223 6.43 -30.00 -19.50
CA GLU A 223 5.03 -30.32 -19.74
C GLU A 223 4.16 -29.06 -19.78
N LYS A 224 4.42 -28.09 -18.89
CA LYS A 224 3.70 -26.82 -18.87
C LYS A 224 3.96 -25.99 -20.11
N ILE A 225 5.22 -25.84 -20.51
CA ILE A 225 5.61 -25.11 -21.71
C ILE A 225 5.02 -25.76 -22.96
N GLU A 226 5.02 -27.10 -23.07
CA GLU A 226 4.45 -27.77 -24.22
C GLU A 226 2.91 -27.58 -24.29
N ALA A 227 2.25 -27.61 -23.15
CA ALA A 227 0.81 -27.30 -23.09
C ALA A 227 0.51 -25.87 -23.54
N ILE A 228 1.34 -24.89 -23.14
CA ILE A 228 1.24 -23.49 -23.57
C ILE A 228 1.46 -23.39 -25.08
N ARG A 229 2.54 -23.98 -25.60
CA ARG A 229 2.84 -23.98 -27.05
C ARG A 229 1.71 -24.58 -27.88
N THR A 230 1.10 -25.65 -27.39
CA THR A 230 -0.05 -26.27 -28.08
C THR A 230 -1.22 -25.29 -28.15
N LYS A 231 -1.54 -24.59 -27.06
CA LYS A 231 -2.59 -23.57 -27.06
C LYS A 231 -2.29 -22.40 -28.00
N LEU A 232 -1.05 -21.90 -28.00
CA LEU A 232 -0.62 -20.82 -28.88
C LEU A 232 -0.82 -21.19 -30.34
N LYS A 233 -0.38 -22.41 -30.75
CA LYS A 233 -0.59 -22.92 -32.12
C LYS A 233 -2.08 -22.98 -32.49
N MET A 234 -2.94 -23.46 -31.58
CA MET A 234 -4.38 -23.51 -31.81
C MET A 234 -5.01 -22.12 -32.00
N GLN A 235 -4.42 -21.10 -31.39
CA GLN A 235 -4.87 -19.70 -31.49
C GLN A 235 -4.18 -18.91 -32.64
N GLY A 236 -3.29 -19.56 -33.39
CA GLY A 236 -2.52 -18.88 -34.43
C GLY A 236 -1.56 -17.82 -33.93
N THR A 237 -1.06 -18.01 -32.69
CA THR A 237 -0.18 -17.06 -32.01
C THR A 237 1.25 -17.64 -31.93
N ASP A 238 2.26 -16.85 -32.26
CA ASP A 238 3.67 -17.30 -32.33
C ASP A 238 4.40 -17.24 -31.00
N GLY A 239 3.94 -16.44 -30.03
CA GLY A 239 4.60 -16.26 -28.76
C GLY A 239 3.68 -15.77 -27.64
N LEU A 240 4.14 -15.96 -26.40
CA LEU A 240 3.52 -15.46 -25.17
C LEU A 240 4.59 -14.71 -24.37
N PHE A 241 4.28 -13.48 -23.97
CA PHE A 241 5.08 -12.71 -23.04
C PHE A 241 4.48 -12.83 -21.64
N LEU A 242 5.28 -13.27 -20.65
CA LEU A 242 4.91 -13.37 -19.25
C LEU A 242 5.67 -12.31 -18.46
N SER A 243 4.95 -11.44 -17.74
CA SER A 243 5.53 -10.40 -16.88
C SER A 243 5.14 -10.55 -15.41
N SER A 244 4.04 -11.25 -15.12
CA SER A 244 3.62 -11.55 -13.75
C SER A 244 4.58 -12.54 -13.10
N LEU A 245 5.06 -12.23 -11.89
CA LEU A 245 5.99 -13.10 -11.15
C LEU A 245 5.37 -14.47 -10.85
N ASP A 246 4.06 -14.52 -10.57
CA ASP A 246 3.34 -15.77 -10.27
C ASP A 246 3.26 -16.67 -11.50
N GLU A 247 2.98 -16.11 -12.67
CA GLU A 247 2.93 -16.84 -13.93
C GLU A 247 4.31 -17.38 -14.33
N ILE A 248 5.36 -16.57 -14.18
CA ILE A 248 6.74 -16.98 -14.40
C ILE A 248 7.11 -18.12 -13.44
N ALA A 249 6.84 -17.94 -12.15
CA ALA A 249 7.14 -18.92 -11.11
C ALA A 249 6.39 -20.25 -11.35
N TRP A 250 5.12 -20.19 -11.74
CA TRP A 250 4.34 -21.38 -12.07
C TRP A 250 4.85 -22.08 -13.32
N THR A 251 5.11 -21.34 -14.39
CA THR A 251 5.53 -21.88 -15.68
C THR A 251 6.89 -22.59 -15.58
N LEU A 252 7.82 -21.98 -14.86
CA LEU A 252 9.21 -22.46 -14.75
C LEU A 252 9.47 -23.34 -13.54
N ASN A 253 8.47 -23.62 -12.69
CA ASN A 253 8.65 -24.28 -11.39
C ASN A 253 9.73 -23.63 -10.53
N LEU A 254 9.75 -22.31 -10.48
CA LEU A 254 10.63 -21.54 -9.65
C LEU A 254 9.87 -20.93 -8.46
N ARG A 255 10.60 -20.67 -7.38
CA ARG A 255 10.12 -19.83 -6.26
C ARG A 255 11.24 -18.86 -5.86
N GLY A 256 10.82 -17.69 -5.44
CA GLY A 256 11.65 -16.67 -4.82
C GLY A 256 10.95 -16.15 -3.57
N SER A 257 11.63 -15.35 -2.76
CA SER A 257 11.08 -14.68 -1.57
C SER A 257 11.28 -13.18 -1.67
#